data_61d7466a31f2102f61ef5c2859f08389
#
_entry.id   61d7466a31f2102f61ef5c2859f08389
#
_cell.length_a   1.000
_cell.length_b   1.000
_cell.length_c   1.000
_cell.angle_alpha   90.00
_cell.angle_beta   90.00
_cell.angle_gamma   90.00
#
_symmetry.space_group_name_H-M   'P 1'
#
loop_
_entity.id
_entity.type
_entity.pdbx_description
1 polymer ?
#
loop_
_entity_poly.entity_id
_entity_poly.type
_entity_poly.pdbx_seq_one_letter_code
_entity_poly.pdbx_strand_id
1 'polypeptide(L)'
;SDVPTIEEFLKSELKEGNVLGFDGRTVTYAQGKRYCHIADENGASLKYRLDFAQNIWKERPKMSMEPVFSLEDEYTGEKIGSKLERIREMMKENGCNAHVLSSLDDIAWLLNIRGNDIAYCPLVLSYAIVYNNSVELFADIRKFSDDIINLLAENQVKIYPYEDIYRKVSEMTSEDKLLLDSSIMNYSLYQ
;
A
#
# COMPACT_ATOMS: atom_id res chain seq x y z
N SER A 1 -12.47 -28.06 11.69
CA SER A 1 -13.39 -26.94 11.92
C SER A 1 -14.61 -27.15 11.05
N ASP A 2 -15.83 -27.16 11.62
CA ASP A 2 -17.08 -27.36 10.88
C ASP A 2 -17.53 -26.11 10.11
N VAL A 3 -16.70 -25.06 10.11
CA VAL A 3 -16.96 -23.81 9.39
C VAL A 3 -16.09 -23.79 8.13
N PRO A 4 -16.68 -23.65 6.94
CA PRO A 4 -15.92 -23.58 5.70
C PRO A 4 -15.04 -22.31 5.66
N THR A 5 -13.91 -22.41 4.98
CA THR A 5 -13.11 -21.23 4.63
C THR A 5 -13.88 -20.34 3.65
N ILE A 6 -13.45 -19.08 3.52
CA ILE A 6 -14.07 -18.14 2.54
C ILE A 6 -14.03 -18.76 1.12
N GLU A 7 -12.92 -19.37 0.75
CA GLU A 7 -12.76 -19.97 -0.59
C GLU A 7 -13.69 -21.17 -0.79
N GLU A 8 -13.83 -22.05 0.19
CA GLU A 8 -14.77 -23.18 0.15
C GLU A 8 -16.22 -22.69 0.06
N PHE A 9 -16.58 -21.66 0.85
CA PHE A 9 -17.91 -21.05 0.77
C PHE A 9 -18.19 -20.43 -0.60
N LEU A 10 -17.24 -19.65 -1.15
CA LEU A 10 -17.40 -19.05 -2.47
C LEU A 10 -17.55 -20.11 -3.57
N LYS A 11 -16.78 -21.21 -3.51
CA LYS A 11 -16.89 -22.32 -4.47
C LYS A 11 -18.25 -23.03 -4.41
N SER A 12 -18.87 -23.11 -3.23
CA SER A 12 -20.19 -23.76 -3.07
C SER A 12 -21.36 -22.85 -3.47
N GLU A 13 -21.23 -21.54 -3.26
CA GLU A 13 -22.36 -20.61 -3.40
C GLU A 13 -22.39 -19.84 -4.72
N LEU A 14 -21.24 -19.59 -5.36
CA LEU A 14 -21.19 -18.88 -6.63
C LEU A 14 -21.76 -19.73 -7.77
N LYS A 15 -22.56 -19.09 -8.59
CA LYS A 15 -23.23 -19.70 -9.77
C LYS A 15 -23.04 -18.79 -10.98
N GLU A 16 -23.25 -19.37 -12.16
CA GLU A 16 -23.25 -18.63 -13.43
C GLU A 16 -24.14 -17.39 -13.36
N GLY A 17 -23.59 -16.25 -13.80
CA GLY A 17 -24.28 -14.94 -13.78
C GLY A 17 -24.23 -14.21 -12.45
N ASN A 18 -23.69 -14.81 -11.38
CA ASN A 18 -23.48 -14.08 -10.13
C ASN A 18 -22.39 -13.02 -10.26
N VAL A 19 -22.36 -12.07 -9.32
CA VAL A 19 -21.33 -11.05 -9.19
C VAL A 19 -20.68 -11.15 -7.81
N LEU A 20 -19.39 -11.54 -7.76
CA LEU A 20 -18.61 -11.46 -6.54
C LEU A 20 -18.04 -10.06 -6.37
N GLY A 21 -18.38 -9.41 -5.25
CA GLY A 21 -17.94 -8.05 -4.96
C GLY A 21 -17.09 -7.95 -3.70
N PHE A 22 -16.00 -7.18 -3.73
CA PHE A 22 -15.20 -6.82 -2.55
C PHE A 22 -14.55 -5.44 -2.71
N ASP A 23 -14.05 -4.87 -1.61
CA ASP A 23 -13.20 -3.70 -1.67
C ASP A 23 -11.75 -4.13 -1.91
N GLY A 24 -11.25 -3.90 -3.11
CA GLY A 24 -9.90 -4.27 -3.51
C GLY A 24 -8.79 -3.55 -2.75
N ARG A 25 -9.11 -2.51 -1.98
CA ARG A 25 -8.16 -1.82 -1.09
C ARG A 25 -7.90 -2.60 0.20
N THR A 26 -8.80 -3.51 0.58
CA THR A 26 -8.74 -4.30 1.82
C THR A 26 -8.38 -5.76 1.61
N VAL A 27 -8.21 -6.18 0.36
CA VAL A 27 -7.87 -7.56 -0.04
C VAL A 27 -6.51 -7.53 -0.71
N THR A 28 -5.60 -8.45 -0.35
CA THR A 28 -4.29 -8.54 -1.01
C THR A 28 -4.44 -9.01 -2.46
N TYR A 29 -3.48 -8.67 -3.31
CA TYR A 29 -3.48 -9.14 -4.70
C TYR A 29 -3.56 -10.66 -4.79
N ALA A 30 -2.76 -11.37 -4.02
CA ALA A 30 -2.75 -12.84 -4.01
C ALA A 30 -4.13 -13.43 -3.64
N GLN A 31 -4.82 -12.83 -2.67
CA GLN A 31 -6.16 -13.23 -2.25
C GLN A 31 -7.21 -12.89 -3.32
N GLY A 32 -7.18 -11.67 -3.85
CA GLY A 32 -8.10 -11.23 -4.91
C GLY A 32 -7.94 -12.05 -6.20
N LYS A 33 -6.70 -12.47 -6.53
CA LYS A 33 -6.45 -13.38 -7.65
C LYS A 33 -7.11 -14.75 -7.45
N ARG A 34 -7.08 -15.29 -6.22
CA ARG A 34 -7.81 -16.55 -5.91
C ARG A 34 -9.32 -16.36 -6.05
N TYR A 35 -9.86 -15.24 -5.59
CA TYR A 35 -11.29 -14.92 -5.74
C TYR A 35 -11.70 -14.76 -7.20
N CYS A 36 -10.86 -14.14 -8.02
CA CYS A 36 -11.07 -14.04 -9.46
C CYS A 36 -11.16 -15.42 -10.10
N HIS A 37 -10.20 -16.30 -9.81
CA HIS A 37 -10.19 -17.67 -10.33
C HIS A 37 -11.44 -18.46 -9.93
N ILE A 38 -11.88 -18.38 -8.67
CA ILE A 38 -13.11 -19.02 -8.22
C ILE A 38 -14.35 -18.46 -8.95
N ALA A 39 -14.40 -17.14 -9.15
CA ALA A 39 -15.50 -16.54 -9.90
C ALA A 39 -15.54 -17.04 -11.36
N ASP A 40 -14.38 -17.06 -12.03
CA ASP A 40 -14.26 -17.51 -13.42
C ASP A 40 -14.66 -18.99 -13.57
N GLU A 41 -14.20 -19.87 -12.65
CA GLU A 41 -14.58 -21.31 -12.66
C GLU A 41 -16.10 -21.53 -12.50
N ASN A 42 -16.81 -20.62 -11.86
CA ASN A 42 -18.26 -20.70 -11.63
C ASN A 42 -19.09 -19.86 -12.60
N GLY A 43 -18.50 -19.26 -13.64
CA GLY A 43 -19.19 -18.40 -14.58
C GLY A 43 -19.72 -17.10 -13.96
N ALA A 44 -19.11 -16.67 -12.84
CA ALA A 44 -19.46 -15.43 -12.13
C ALA A 44 -18.52 -14.28 -12.57
N SER A 45 -18.97 -13.05 -12.41
CA SER A 45 -18.15 -11.85 -12.65
C SER A 45 -17.59 -11.27 -11.36
N LEU A 46 -16.51 -10.45 -11.46
CA LEU A 46 -15.85 -9.83 -10.32
C LEU A 46 -16.06 -8.31 -10.32
N LYS A 47 -16.32 -7.72 -9.13
CA LYS A 47 -16.28 -6.27 -8.90
C LYS A 47 -15.45 -5.97 -7.65
N TYR A 48 -14.36 -5.21 -7.79
CA TYR A 48 -13.41 -4.94 -6.70
C TYR A 48 -13.26 -3.45 -6.32
N ARG A 49 -14.04 -2.57 -6.94
CA ARG A 49 -14.06 -1.12 -6.63
C ARG A 49 -15.32 -0.74 -5.85
N LEU A 50 -15.62 -1.50 -4.80
CA LEU A 50 -16.84 -1.35 -4.01
C LEU A 50 -16.47 -1.17 -2.54
N ASP A 51 -16.74 0.01 -1.99
CA ASP A 51 -16.68 0.25 -0.54
C ASP A 51 -18.06 -0.04 0.08
N PHE A 52 -18.27 -1.28 0.49
CA PHE A 52 -19.54 -1.68 1.12
C PHE A 52 -19.73 -1.03 2.50
N ALA A 53 -18.64 -0.75 3.21
CA ALA A 53 -18.72 -0.15 4.55
C ALA A 53 -19.23 1.28 4.50
N GLN A 54 -18.94 2.05 3.45
CA GLN A 54 -19.38 3.45 3.31
C GLN A 54 -20.91 3.61 3.39
N ASN A 55 -21.66 2.66 2.86
CA ASN A 55 -23.13 2.73 2.84
C ASN A 55 -23.76 2.32 4.17
N ILE A 56 -23.10 1.48 4.95
CA ILE A 56 -23.62 0.88 6.18
C ILE A 56 -23.10 1.64 7.41
N TRP A 57 -21.83 2.00 7.43
CA TRP A 57 -21.20 2.65 8.56
C TRP A 57 -21.27 4.18 8.46
N LYS A 58 -22.39 4.73 8.88
CA LYS A 58 -22.69 6.19 8.80
C LYS A 58 -21.70 7.05 9.60
N GLU A 59 -21.24 6.52 10.74
CA GLU A 59 -20.31 7.21 11.64
C GLU A 59 -18.86 6.71 11.50
N ARG A 60 -18.49 6.26 10.30
CA ARG A 60 -17.13 5.81 10.03
C ARG A 60 -16.13 6.92 10.40
N PRO A 61 -15.15 6.66 11.27
CA PRO A 61 -14.16 7.65 11.63
C PRO A 61 -13.33 8.05 10.41
N LYS A 62 -12.92 9.30 10.37
CA LYS A 62 -11.97 9.79 9.38
C LYS A 62 -10.59 9.16 9.62
N MET A 63 -9.72 9.22 8.62
CA MET A 63 -8.32 8.85 8.80
C MET A 63 -7.70 9.67 9.94
N SER A 64 -6.81 9.02 10.69
CA SER A 64 -6.07 9.66 11.79
C SER A 64 -5.33 10.91 11.33
N MET A 65 -5.33 11.92 12.19
CA MET A 65 -4.58 13.17 12.02
C MET A 65 -3.46 13.29 13.06
N GLU A 66 -3.09 12.17 13.71
CA GLU A 66 -1.98 12.16 14.67
C GLU A 66 -0.68 12.58 13.98
N PRO A 67 0.15 13.40 14.64
CA PRO A 67 1.37 13.91 14.04
C PRO A 67 2.39 12.80 13.78
N VAL A 68 3.12 12.97 12.70
CA VAL A 68 4.29 12.16 12.37
C VAL A 68 5.48 12.67 13.17
N PHE A 69 6.35 11.76 13.62
CA PHE A 69 7.63 12.08 14.23
C PHE A 69 8.75 11.25 13.61
N SER A 70 9.97 11.78 13.61
CA SER A 70 11.17 11.09 13.13
C SER A 70 11.92 10.46 14.31
N LEU A 71 12.61 9.38 14.04
CA LEU A 71 13.58 8.78 14.97
C LEU A 71 14.99 9.21 14.57
N GLU A 72 15.79 9.57 15.58
CA GLU A 72 17.19 9.89 15.40
C GLU A 72 18.01 8.66 14.96
N ASP A 73 19.13 8.89 14.27
CA ASP A 73 19.96 7.84 13.71
C ASP A 73 20.52 6.89 14.77
N GLU A 74 20.71 7.35 16.02
CA GLU A 74 21.17 6.52 17.13
C GLU A 74 20.18 5.41 17.49
N TYR A 75 18.86 5.65 17.29
CA TYR A 75 17.80 4.65 17.55
C TYR A 75 17.50 3.78 16.33
N THR A 76 17.72 4.31 15.13
CA THR A 76 17.43 3.59 13.89
C THR A 76 18.63 2.81 13.36
N GLY A 77 19.84 3.14 13.81
CA GLY A 77 21.10 2.50 13.44
C GLY A 77 21.56 2.78 12.02
N GLU A 78 20.72 3.36 11.16
CA GLU A 78 21.06 3.65 9.76
C GLU A 78 20.28 4.86 9.24
N LYS A 79 20.94 5.73 8.49
CA LYS A 79 20.37 6.92 7.86
C LYS A 79 19.45 6.56 6.68
N ILE A 80 18.46 7.42 6.42
CA ILE A 80 17.52 7.29 5.29
C ILE A 80 18.29 7.12 3.97
N GLY A 81 19.28 7.99 3.70
CA GLY A 81 20.07 7.95 2.47
C GLY A 81 20.74 6.60 2.22
N SER A 82 21.40 6.03 3.25
CA SER A 82 22.06 4.72 3.16
C SER A 82 21.07 3.59 2.83
N LYS A 83 19.89 3.60 3.46
CA LYS A 83 18.82 2.62 3.17
C LYS A 83 18.31 2.75 1.73
N LEU A 84 18.11 3.99 1.25
CA LEU A 84 17.69 4.26 -0.12
C LEU A 84 18.73 3.79 -1.14
N GLU A 85 20.03 3.99 -0.87
CA GLU A 85 21.11 3.48 -1.73
C GLU A 85 21.04 1.97 -1.87
N ARG A 86 20.91 1.22 -0.76
CA ARG A 86 20.80 -0.24 -0.78
C ARG A 86 19.58 -0.72 -1.57
N ILE A 87 18.42 -0.07 -1.38
CA ILE A 87 17.20 -0.42 -2.13
C ILE A 87 17.40 -0.17 -3.62
N ARG A 88 18.00 0.96 -4.01
CA ARG A 88 18.28 1.30 -5.40
C ARG A 88 19.26 0.33 -6.06
N GLU A 89 20.26 -0.16 -5.32
CA GLU A 89 21.15 -1.23 -5.78
C GLU A 89 20.37 -2.52 -6.05
N MET A 90 19.52 -2.95 -5.11
CA MET A 90 18.65 -4.12 -5.30
C MET A 90 17.67 -3.95 -6.48
N MET A 91 17.09 -2.76 -6.66
CA MET A 91 16.25 -2.45 -7.83
C MET A 91 17.03 -2.61 -9.13
N LYS A 92 18.25 -2.08 -9.18
CA LYS A 92 19.13 -2.19 -10.36
C LYS A 92 19.50 -3.65 -10.65
N GLU A 93 19.86 -4.44 -9.64
CA GLU A 93 20.18 -5.87 -9.79
C GLU A 93 18.98 -6.68 -10.33
N ASN A 94 17.76 -6.29 -9.98
CA ASN A 94 16.53 -6.90 -10.48
C ASN A 94 16.01 -6.26 -11.78
N GLY A 95 16.75 -5.30 -12.35
CA GLY A 95 16.35 -4.60 -13.58
C GLY A 95 15.10 -3.73 -13.44
N CYS A 96 14.79 -3.29 -12.21
CA CYS A 96 13.64 -2.46 -11.88
C CYS A 96 14.04 -0.98 -11.81
N ASN A 97 13.11 -0.07 -12.18
CA ASN A 97 13.30 1.38 -12.10
C ASN A 97 12.36 2.07 -11.10
N ALA A 98 11.41 1.32 -10.55
CA ALA A 98 10.53 1.77 -9.48
C ALA A 98 10.21 0.63 -8.49
N HIS A 99 10.13 0.95 -7.20
CA HIS A 99 9.72 0.02 -6.14
C HIS A 99 8.51 0.59 -5.41
N VAL A 100 7.38 -0.10 -5.51
CA VAL A 100 6.12 0.30 -4.86
C VAL A 100 6.02 -0.37 -3.50
N LEU A 101 5.98 0.44 -2.44
CA LEU A 101 5.85 0.01 -1.06
C LEU A 101 4.42 0.25 -0.55
N SER A 102 3.79 -0.79 -0.04
CA SER A 102 2.47 -0.75 0.60
C SER A 102 2.48 -1.26 2.05
N SER A 103 3.61 -1.78 2.52
CA SER A 103 3.83 -2.13 3.92
C SER A 103 4.19 -0.88 4.72
N LEU A 104 3.40 -0.59 5.76
CA LEU A 104 3.63 0.56 6.63
C LEU A 104 4.94 0.43 7.43
N ASP A 105 5.28 -0.81 7.82
CA ASP A 105 6.52 -1.12 8.55
C ASP A 105 7.74 -0.83 7.68
N ASP A 106 7.71 -1.23 6.41
CA ASP A 106 8.81 -1.00 5.47
C ASP A 106 9.03 0.49 5.22
N ILE A 107 7.93 1.25 5.04
CA ILE A 107 7.99 2.71 4.87
C ILE A 107 8.52 3.39 6.12
N ALA A 108 8.03 2.98 7.30
CA ALA A 108 8.48 3.50 8.58
C ALA A 108 9.96 3.22 8.84
N TRP A 109 10.43 2.02 8.47
CA TRP A 109 11.85 1.66 8.54
C TRP A 109 12.68 2.47 7.53
N LEU A 110 12.25 2.55 6.28
CA LEU A 110 12.99 3.21 5.21
C LEU A 110 13.21 4.70 5.49
N LEU A 111 12.15 5.38 5.92
CA LEU A 111 12.14 6.83 6.09
C LEU A 111 12.40 7.30 7.52
N ASN A 112 12.69 6.39 8.46
CA ASN A 112 12.89 6.69 9.88
C ASN A 112 11.75 7.50 10.51
N ILE A 113 10.53 7.37 10.00
CA ILE A 113 9.34 8.07 10.50
C ILE A 113 8.44 7.13 11.29
N ARG A 114 7.72 7.70 12.24
CA ARG A 114 6.70 7.01 13.05
C ARG A 114 5.46 7.88 13.18
N GLY A 115 4.34 7.27 13.52
CA GLY A 115 3.07 7.95 13.78
C GLY A 115 2.19 7.10 14.66
N ASN A 116 1.00 7.59 14.99
CA ASN A 116 0.04 6.90 15.84
C ASN A 116 -1.30 6.65 15.11
N ASP A 117 -1.23 6.35 13.80
CA ASP A 117 -2.44 6.10 13.02
C ASP A 117 -3.11 4.77 13.34
N ILE A 118 -2.35 3.83 13.86
CA ILE A 118 -2.82 2.50 14.26
C ILE A 118 -2.58 2.32 15.75
N ALA A 119 -3.62 1.95 16.48
CA ALA A 119 -3.52 1.71 17.92
C ALA A 119 -2.45 0.66 18.23
N TYR A 120 -1.56 0.98 19.14
CA TYR A 120 -0.44 0.12 19.59
C TYR A 120 0.65 -0.17 18.52
N CYS A 121 0.56 0.45 17.34
CA CYS A 121 1.57 0.35 16.28
C CYS A 121 2.02 1.75 15.85
N PRO A 122 3.30 2.12 16.04
CA PRO A 122 3.78 3.48 15.75
C PRO A 122 4.00 3.69 14.25
N LEU A 123 2.96 3.52 13.44
CA LEU A 123 3.00 3.57 11.99
C LEU A 123 2.20 4.75 11.43
N VAL A 124 2.59 5.19 10.24
CA VAL A 124 1.92 6.24 9.46
C VAL A 124 1.18 5.57 8.31
N LEU A 125 -0.13 5.85 8.17
CA LEU A 125 -0.89 5.42 6.98
C LEU A 125 -0.30 6.10 5.74
N SER A 126 0.35 5.31 4.90
CA SER A 126 1.08 5.81 3.73
C SER A 126 1.32 4.72 2.69
N TYR A 127 1.67 5.16 1.49
CA TYR A 127 2.31 4.38 0.44
C TYR A 127 3.60 5.08 0.02
N ALA A 128 4.52 4.38 -0.62
CA ALA A 128 5.68 5.03 -1.20
C ALA A 128 6.07 4.40 -2.54
N ILE A 129 6.65 5.21 -3.42
CA ILE A 129 7.31 4.73 -4.64
C ILE A 129 8.74 5.24 -4.61
N VAL A 130 9.68 4.30 -4.57
CA VAL A 130 11.11 4.59 -4.66
C VAL A 130 11.52 4.50 -6.12
N TYR A 131 12.08 5.58 -6.65
CA TYR A 131 12.72 5.66 -7.96
C TYR A 131 14.25 5.74 -7.81
N ASN A 132 14.96 5.67 -8.93
CA ASN A 132 16.42 5.70 -8.94
C ASN A 132 17.03 6.96 -8.26
N ASN A 133 16.32 8.09 -8.30
CA ASN A 133 16.84 9.38 -7.79
C ASN A 133 15.84 10.16 -6.93
N SER A 134 14.66 9.61 -6.64
CA SER A 134 13.64 10.26 -5.84
C SER A 134 12.77 9.24 -5.11
N VAL A 135 11.97 9.72 -4.16
CA VAL A 135 10.92 8.94 -3.49
C VAL A 135 9.65 9.78 -3.47
N GLU A 136 8.54 9.18 -3.82
CA GLU A 136 7.21 9.76 -3.66
C GLU A 136 6.53 9.08 -2.46
N LEU A 137 6.26 9.85 -1.40
CA LEU A 137 5.54 9.41 -0.21
C LEU A 137 4.09 9.89 -0.30
N PHE A 138 3.14 8.97 -0.27
CA PHE A 138 1.71 9.28 -0.33
C PHE A 138 1.11 9.23 1.07
N ALA A 139 0.88 10.39 1.67
CA ALA A 139 0.36 10.56 3.03
C ALA A 139 -0.34 11.90 3.18
N ASP A 140 -1.04 12.12 4.29
CA ASP A 140 -1.60 13.45 4.58
C ASP A 140 -0.50 14.40 5.07
N ILE A 141 -0.11 15.36 4.24
CA ILE A 141 0.98 16.31 4.52
C ILE A 141 0.74 17.12 5.80
N ARG A 142 -0.52 17.33 6.21
CA ARG A 142 -0.86 18.12 7.41
C ARG A 142 -0.39 17.46 8.71
N LYS A 143 0.02 16.22 8.66
CA LYS A 143 0.56 15.45 9.80
C LYS A 143 2.06 15.66 10.01
N PHE A 144 2.75 16.25 9.04
CA PHE A 144 4.19 16.42 9.03
C PHE A 144 4.56 17.86 9.45
N SER A 145 5.47 17.99 10.42
CA SER A 145 6.07 19.27 10.74
C SER A 145 7.04 19.72 9.64
N ASP A 146 7.34 21.04 9.59
CA ASP A 146 8.31 21.59 8.63
C ASP A 146 9.68 20.91 8.75
N ASP A 147 10.12 20.57 9.97
CA ASP A 147 11.40 19.89 10.21
C ASP A 147 11.43 18.50 9.54
N ILE A 148 10.33 17.74 9.65
CA ILE A 148 10.23 16.41 9.00
C ILE A 148 10.13 16.56 7.49
N ILE A 149 9.38 17.55 6.99
CA ILE A 149 9.30 17.83 5.56
C ILE A 149 10.69 18.14 5.00
N ASN A 150 11.46 18.98 5.69
CA ASN A 150 12.83 19.32 5.29
C ASN A 150 13.77 18.11 5.34
N LEU A 151 13.72 17.30 6.41
CA LEU A 151 14.50 16.05 6.53
C LEU A 151 14.20 15.09 5.36
N LEU A 152 12.93 14.93 5.01
CA LEU A 152 12.51 14.08 3.88
C LEU A 152 12.99 14.67 2.54
N ALA A 153 12.88 15.99 2.35
CA ALA A 153 13.31 16.67 1.13
C ALA A 153 14.84 16.57 0.92
N GLU A 154 15.65 16.65 1.98
CA GLU A 154 17.10 16.40 1.92
C GLU A 154 17.46 15.01 1.39
N ASN A 155 16.57 14.04 1.59
CA ASN A 155 16.70 12.67 1.09
C ASN A 155 15.90 12.44 -0.23
N GLN A 156 15.55 13.50 -0.96
CA GLN A 156 14.79 13.48 -2.22
C GLN A 156 13.41 12.80 -2.08
N VAL A 157 12.81 12.84 -0.89
CA VAL A 157 11.45 12.36 -0.64
C VAL A 157 10.47 13.53 -0.74
N LYS A 158 9.44 13.38 -1.57
CA LYS A 158 8.37 14.36 -1.73
C LYS A 158 7.04 13.76 -1.30
N ILE A 159 6.25 14.52 -0.55
CA ILE A 159 4.95 14.09 -0.03
C ILE A 159 3.85 14.47 -1.02
N TYR A 160 2.96 13.53 -1.29
CA TYR A 160 1.76 13.66 -2.13
C TYR A 160 0.51 13.23 -1.34
N PRO A 161 -0.69 13.66 -1.77
CA PRO A 161 -1.93 13.19 -1.14
C PRO A 161 -2.04 11.67 -1.14
N TYR A 162 -2.54 11.10 -0.03
CA TYR A 162 -2.61 9.63 0.18
C TYR A 162 -3.28 8.87 -0.97
N GLU A 163 -4.40 9.38 -1.47
CA GLU A 163 -5.17 8.71 -2.54
C GLU A 163 -4.50 8.81 -3.93
N ASP A 164 -3.54 9.71 -4.11
CA ASP A 164 -2.85 9.92 -5.38
C ASP A 164 -2.01 8.72 -5.83
N ILE A 165 -1.71 7.78 -4.93
CA ILE A 165 -0.99 6.54 -5.24
C ILE A 165 -1.70 5.75 -6.36
N TYR A 166 -3.03 5.65 -6.32
CA TYR A 166 -3.79 4.89 -7.33
C TYR A 166 -3.71 5.53 -8.71
N ARG A 167 -3.82 6.87 -8.77
CA ARG A 167 -3.62 7.61 -10.02
C ARG A 167 -2.19 7.46 -10.53
N LYS A 168 -1.20 7.61 -9.64
CA LYS A 168 0.22 7.53 -9.99
C LYS A 168 0.58 6.16 -10.57
N VAL A 169 0.12 5.08 -9.96
CA VAL A 169 0.37 3.72 -10.47
C VAL A 169 -0.37 3.50 -11.80
N SER A 170 -1.59 4.03 -11.97
CA SER A 170 -2.33 3.90 -13.23
C SER A 170 -1.72 4.69 -14.41
N GLU A 171 -0.85 5.67 -14.13
CA GLU A 171 -0.10 6.45 -15.14
C GLU A 171 1.20 5.74 -15.58
N MET A 172 1.61 4.66 -14.89
CA MET A 172 2.80 3.89 -15.25
C MET A 172 2.60 3.14 -16.57
N THR A 173 3.69 3.00 -17.30
CA THR A 173 3.72 2.41 -18.65
C THR A 173 4.50 1.10 -18.67
N SER A 174 4.56 0.45 -19.82
CA SER A 174 5.39 -0.76 -20.01
C SER A 174 6.90 -0.52 -19.89
N GLU A 175 7.35 0.74 -19.86
CA GLU A 175 8.74 1.11 -19.62
C GLU A 175 9.08 1.08 -18.11
N ASP A 176 8.06 1.16 -17.26
CA ASP A 176 8.19 1.10 -15.81
C ASP A 176 8.29 -0.36 -15.35
N LYS A 177 9.49 -0.74 -14.91
CA LYS A 177 9.76 -2.07 -14.38
C LYS A 177 9.64 -2.02 -12.85
N LEU A 178 8.51 -2.53 -12.35
CA LEU A 178 8.14 -2.42 -10.95
C LEU A 178 8.70 -3.57 -10.12
N LEU A 179 9.32 -3.24 -8.98
CA LEU A 179 9.53 -4.16 -7.87
C LEU A 179 8.37 -3.98 -6.89
N LEU A 180 7.71 -5.06 -6.52
CA LEU A 180 6.59 -5.05 -5.56
C LEU A 180 6.43 -6.40 -4.89
N ASP A 181 5.81 -6.42 -3.71
CA ASP A 181 5.40 -7.65 -3.04
C ASP A 181 3.89 -7.89 -3.24
N SER A 182 3.57 -8.86 -4.08
CA SER A 182 2.18 -9.25 -4.39
C SER A 182 1.43 -9.88 -3.21
N SER A 183 2.12 -10.30 -2.16
CA SER A 183 1.51 -10.87 -0.95
C SER A 183 0.98 -9.79 0.00
N ILE A 184 1.52 -8.57 -0.08
CA ILE A 184 1.18 -7.43 0.79
C ILE A 184 0.35 -6.39 0.03
N MET A 185 0.68 -6.13 -1.24
CA MET A 185 0.00 -5.11 -2.05
C MET A 185 -1.49 -5.41 -2.18
N ASN A 186 -2.32 -4.37 -2.03
CA ASN A 186 -3.75 -4.54 -2.20
C ASN A 186 -4.14 -4.73 -3.67
N TYR A 187 -5.28 -5.41 -3.88
CA TYR A 187 -5.74 -5.82 -5.21
C TYR A 187 -6.01 -4.62 -6.13
N SER A 188 -6.62 -3.56 -5.60
CA SER A 188 -6.93 -2.37 -6.40
C SER A 188 -5.71 -1.62 -6.90
N LEU A 189 -4.61 -1.66 -6.15
CA LEU A 189 -3.36 -0.99 -6.51
C LEU A 189 -2.56 -1.78 -7.55
N TYR A 190 -2.73 -3.11 -7.56
CA TYR A 190 -2.05 -3.99 -8.51
C TYR A 190 -2.72 -3.99 -9.90
N GLN A 191 -4.07 -3.84 -9.97
CA GLN A 191 -4.89 -3.86 -11.20
C GLN A 191 -4.85 -2.53 -11.95
#